data_0c25b5919bf61bd1ee68e717fca83574
#
_entry.id   0c25b5919bf61bd1ee68e717fca83574
#
_cell.length_a   1.000
_cell.length_b   1.000
_cell.length_c   1.000
_cell.angle_alpha   90.00
_cell.angle_beta   90.00
_cell.angle_gamma   90.00
#
_symmetry.space_group_name_H-M   'P 1'
#
loop_
_entity.id
_entity.type
_entity.pdbx_description
1 polymer ?
#
loop_
_entity_poly.entity_id
_entity_poly.type
_entity_poly.pdbx_seq_one_letter_code
_entity_poly.pdbx_strand_id
1 'polypeptide(L)'
;MTSNSILIQNPLPFMIEKFMKKNVLKGKYASGKIQYILKDDLPNKILISFEKENLCESFISDYNEKYFDENLNYELKIEKCEKTYEEIKKEISQNITEYQPYKFDIQYEKEWKLDYVNSPEKPGLLYINEEAKNKIYKTFKFLITKFGKNLFEGKSIINVSFPIFLYDKRTYAQVLAYEHKLAPYFLSKAALCKNKMDKLKYVITHLFALLHISTIQTQPFKPVVGETFQCRIGNFVLYIENTSSDSLVNNFYGYDDEKNYKIYGYQISDISTMPNSVIASKLGKYYIEFKDGSKYLLRLPNITLKGISMGDRTFNYTEKIVIFDLNNNLCAFVEMNPEEVGFFKSFFKKKNTFPDYFKGDIVESNFVKIDEKGCNHILNKGYKSLCKIEGEWTSSIRFDDIEYWDIDDYELIQMYHYGYLLPSDSSLRLDLINFIKDDQEKSQIEKEKIEADAERDINLRKKNSN
;
A
#
# COMPACT_ATOMS: atom_id res chain seq x y z
N MET A 1 -15.21 -15.17 -41.20
CA MET A 1 -13.98 -15.70 -40.61
C MET A 1 -14.37 -16.21 -39.22
N THR A 2 -14.32 -17.53 -39.02
CA THR A 2 -14.57 -18.10 -37.68
C THR A 2 -13.51 -17.55 -36.72
N SER A 3 -13.92 -16.83 -35.73
CA SER A 3 -12.97 -16.24 -34.79
C SER A 3 -12.45 -17.34 -33.86
N ASN A 4 -11.18 -17.65 -33.98
CA ASN A 4 -10.49 -18.57 -33.08
C ASN A 4 -10.22 -17.89 -31.72
N SER A 5 -11.27 -17.40 -31.11
CA SER A 5 -11.18 -16.61 -29.87
C SER A 5 -12.05 -17.17 -28.76
N ILE A 6 -11.60 -17.00 -27.53
CA ILE A 6 -12.35 -17.31 -26.31
C ILE A 6 -12.49 -16.05 -25.47
N LEU A 7 -13.52 -16.00 -24.65
CA LEU A 7 -13.77 -14.93 -23.71
C LEU A 7 -13.84 -15.48 -22.30
N ILE A 8 -12.96 -14.99 -21.44
CA ILE A 8 -13.05 -15.20 -20.00
C ILE A 8 -14.02 -14.14 -19.46
N GLN A 9 -15.15 -14.58 -18.94
CA GLN A 9 -16.27 -13.76 -18.52
C GLN A 9 -16.07 -13.15 -17.12
N ASN A 10 -15.30 -13.82 -16.27
CA ASN A 10 -15.15 -13.50 -14.86
C ASN A 10 -13.67 -13.50 -14.42
N PRO A 11 -12.79 -12.72 -15.05
CA PRO A 11 -11.39 -12.67 -14.64
C PRO A 11 -11.25 -12.07 -13.24
N LEU A 12 -10.26 -12.56 -12.50
CA LEU A 12 -9.90 -11.99 -11.20
C LEU A 12 -8.98 -10.79 -11.37
N PRO A 13 -8.95 -9.84 -10.39
CA PRO A 13 -8.15 -8.63 -10.46
C PRO A 13 -6.68 -8.85 -10.81
N PHE A 14 -6.10 -9.93 -10.32
CA PHE A 14 -4.68 -10.26 -10.54
C PHE A 14 -4.40 -11.00 -11.87
N MET A 15 -5.39 -11.28 -12.70
CA MET A 15 -5.21 -11.92 -14.03
C MET A 15 -4.73 -10.90 -15.08
N ILE A 16 -3.73 -10.11 -14.74
CA ILE A 16 -3.05 -9.18 -15.63
C ILE A 16 -2.14 -9.92 -16.63
N GLU A 17 -1.66 -9.22 -17.65
CA GLU A 17 -0.96 -9.84 -18.78
C GLU A 17 0.25 -10.68 -18.35
N LYS A 18 1.08 -10.16 -17.46
CA LYS A 18 2.25 -10.91 -16.94
C LYS A 18 1.83 -12.18 -16.22
N PHE A 19 0.80 -12.10 -15.38
CA PHE A 19 0.27 -13.26 -14.68
C PHE A 19 -0.28 -14.30 -15.67
N MET A 20 -1.06 -13.87 -16.67
CA MET A 20 -1.65 -14.76 -17.69
C MET A 20 -0.55 -15.45 -18.50
N LYS A 21 0.49 -14.76 -18.94
CA LYS A 21 1.63 -15.33 -19.65
C LYS A 21 2.43 -16.32 -18.81
N LYS A 22 2.65 -16.00 -17.52
CA LYS A 22 3.44 -16.82 -16.59
C LYS A 22 2.70 -18.10 -16.16
N ASN A 23 1.38 -18.04 -15.98
CA ASN A 23 0.62 -19.10 -15.34
C ASN A 23 -0.41 -19.81 -16.24
N VAL A 24 -0.96 -19.15 -17.22
CA VAL A 24 -2.08 -19.66 -18.03
C VAL A 24 -1.66 -19.92 -19.48
N LEU A 25 -1.06 -18.95 -20.14
CA LEU A 25 -0.64 -19.04 -21.55
C LEU A 25 0.77 -19.61 -21.67
N LYS A 26 0.94 -20.89 -21.37
CA LYS A 26 2.21 -21.62 -21.48
C LYS A 26 2.01 -22.90 -22.33
N GLY A 27 3.14 -23.50 -22.74
CA GLY A 27 3.14 -24.71 -23.56
C GLY A 27 2.36 -24.51 -24.87
N LYS A 28 1.35 -25.31 -25.11
CA LYS A 28 0.54 -25.24 -26.33
C LYS A 28 -0.26 -23.94 -26.49
N TYR A 29 -0.45 -23.17 -25.41
CA TYR A 29 -1.21 -21.94 -25.43
C TYR A 29 -0.33 -20.67 -25.50
N ALA A 30 0.99 -20.80 -25.57
CA ALA A 30 1.93 -19.67 -25.57
C ALA A 30 1.72 -18.66 -26.74
N SER A 31 1.11 -19.11 -27.85
CA SER A 31 0.79 -18.24 -29.00
C SER A 31 -0.48 -17.40 -28.83
N GLY A 32 -1.23 -17.59 -27.74
CA GLY A 32 -2.47 -16.84 -27.49
C GLY A 32 -2.23 -15.34 -27.37
N LYS A 33 -2.95 -14.55 -28.16
CA LYS A 33 -2.94 -13.08 -28.09
C LYS A 33 -4.01 -12.60 -27.12
N ILE A 34 -3.61 -11.84 -26.11
CA ILE A 34 -4.49 -11.36 -25.05
C ILE A 34 -4.95 -9.94 -25.36
N GLN A 35 -6.24 -9.67 -25.17
CA GLN A 35 -6.82 -8.34 -25.15
C GLN A 35 -7.69 -8.19 -23.91
N TYR A 36 -7.45 -7.13 -23.14
CA TYR A 36 -8.16 -6.85 -21.90
C TYR A 36 -9.27 -5.84 -22.12
N ILE A 37 -10.45 -6.14 -21.63
CA ILE A 37 -11.50 -5.16 -21.44
C ILE A 37 -11.49 -4.81 -19.96
N LEU A 38 -11.05 -3.60 -19.65
CA LEU A 38 -10.85 -3.13 -18.29
C LEU A 38 -12.08 -2.40 -17.79
N LYS A 39 -12.34 -2.57 -16.50
CA LYS A 39 -13.22 -1.72 -15.71
C LYS A 39 -12.44 -1.25 -14.51
N ASP A 40 -12.33 0.08 -14.33
CA ASP A 40 -11.56 0.69 -13.25
C ASP A 40 -10.11 0.15 -13.18
N ASP A 41 -9.48 0.01 -14.36
CA ASP A 41 -8.14 -0.54 -14.61
C ASP A 41 -7.89 -2.00 -14.21
N LEU A 42 -8.94 -2.73 -13.84
CA LEU A 42 -8.86 -4.17 -13.60
C LEU A 42 -9.48 -4.98 -14.74
N PRO A 43 -9.02 -6.21 -14.97
CA PRO A 43 -9.63 -7.10 -15.94
C PRO A 43 -11.13 -7.31 -15.64
N ASN A 44 -11.99 -6.86 -16.54
CA ASN A 44 -13.43 -7.13 -16.51
C ASN A 44 -13.78 -8.34 -17.37
N LYS A 45 -13.17 -8.40 -18.56
CA LYS A 45 -13.20 -9.57 -19.44
C LYS A 45 -11.84 -9.70 -20.12
N ILE A 46 -11.47 -10.93 -20.46
CA ILE A 46 -10.22 -11.21 -21.18
C ILE A 46 -10.55 -11.96 -22.45
N LEU A 47 -10.25 -11.35 -23.60
CA LEU A 47 -10.35 -11.99 -24.90
C LEU A 47 -9.00 -12.60 -25.28
N ILE A 48 -8.95 -13.88 -25.59
CA ILE A 48 -7.74 -14.58 -26.04
C ILE A 48 -8.00 -15.15 -27.43
N SER A 49 -7.17 -14.75 -28.39
CA SER A 49 -7.23 -15.23 -29.78
C SER A 49 -6.08 -16.18 -30.07
N PHE A 50 -6.38 -17.31 -30.67
CA PHE A 50 -5.42 -18.33 -31.08
C PHE A 50 -5.30 -18.42 -32.59
N GLU A 51 -4.20 -18.97 -33.08
CA GLU A 51 -3.99 -19.19 -34.52
C GLU A 51 -4.84 -20.31 -35.07
N LYS A 52 -5.25 -21.27 -34.23
CA LYS A 52 -5.99 -22.48 -34.62
C LYS A 52 -7.21 -22.66 -33.70
N GLU A 53 -8.34 -23.08 -34.32
CA GLU A 53 -9.60 -23.31 -33.60
C GLU A 53 -9.51 -24.42 -32.54
N ASN A 54 -8.78 -25.51 -32.84
CA ASN A 54 -8.60 -26.60 -31.88
C ASN A 54 -7.91 -26.19 -30.58
N LEU A 55 -7.16 -25.08 -30.58
CA LEU A 55 -6.57 -24.53 -29.36
C LEU A 55 -7.63 -23.84 -28.49
N CYS A 56 -8.63 -23.20 -29.09
CA CYS A 56 -9.77 -22.65 -28.37
C CYS A 56 -10.57 -23.74 -27.66
N GLU A 57 -10.90 -24.80 -28.35
CA GLU A 57 -11.64 -25.95 -27.79
C GLU A 57 -10.84 -26.63 -26.67
N SER A 58 -9.55 -26.84 -26.88
CA SER A 58 -8.67 -27.40 -25.88
C SER A 58 -8.59 -26.48 -24.65
N PHE A 59 -8.49 -25.15 -24.83
CA PHE A 59 -8.41 -24.19 -23.72
C PHE A 59 -9.70 -24.20 -22.91
N ILE A 60 -10.85 -24.17 -23.55
CA ILE A 60 -12.15 -24.28 -22.87
C ILE A 60 -12.21 -25.60 -22.09
N SER A 61 -11.86 -26.73 -22.72
CA SER A 61 -11.86 -28.03 -22.05
C SER A 61 -10.91 -28.10 -20.85
N ASP A 62 -9.76 -27.43 -20.92
CA ASP A 62 -8.76 -27.49 -19.87
C ASP A 62 -9.11 -26.56 -18.67
N TYR A 63 -9.79 -25.42 -18.90
CA TYR A 63 -9.96 -24.38 -17.90
C TYR A 63 -11.41 -23.98 -17.58
N ASN A 64 -12.41 -24.22 -18.46
CA ASN A 64 -13.78 -23.79 -18.18
C ASN A 64 -14.41 -24.61 -17.06
N GLU A 65 -15.07 -23.93 -16.13
CA GLU A 65 -15.70 -24.53 -14.94
C GLU A 65 -14.75 -25.43 -14.13
N LYS A 66 -13.44 -25.12 -14.20
CA LYS A 66 -12.41 -25.79 -13.42
C LYS A 66 -11.70 -24.78 -12.53
N TYR A 67 -11.19 -25.28 -11.41
CA TYR A 67 -10.32 -24.48 -10.59
C TYR A 67 -9.05 -24.14 -11.35
N PHE A 68 -8.87 -22.86 -11.58
CA PHE A 68 -7.69 -22.30 -12.22
C PHE A 68 -6.41 -22.54 -11.37
N ASP A 69 -6.54 -22.45 -10.06
CA ASP A 69 -5.55 -22.78 -9.05
C ASP A 69 -6.23 -23.64 -7.97
N GLU A 70 -5.70 -24.84 -7.71
CA GLU A 70 -6.29 -25.77 -6.75
C GLU A 70 -6.37 -25.19 -5.31
N ASN A 71 -5.54 -24.21 -5.00
CA ASN A 71 -5.53 -23.50 -3.70
C ASN A 71 -6.61 -22.43 -3.58
N LEU A 72 -7.22 -22.03 -4.71
CA LEU A 72 -8.27 -21.02 -4.76
C LEU A 72 -9.64 -21.66 -4.98
N ASN A 73 -10.65 -21.12 -4.34
CA ASN A 73 -12.05 -21.54 -4.54
C ASN A 73 -12.69 -20.68 -5.63
N TYR A 74 -12.20 -20.82 -6.87
CA TYR A 74 -12.66 -20.02 -7.98
C TYR A 74 -12.61 -20.77 -9.32
N GLU A 75 -13.73 -20.78 -10.02
CA GLU A 75 -13.88 -21.40 -11.32
C GLU A 75 -13.97 -20.35 -12.41
N LEU A 76 -13.16 -20.48 -13.46
CA LEU A 76 -13.24 -19.61 -14.61
C LEU A 76 -14.45 -19.96 -15.48
N LYS A 77 -15.17 -18.93 -15.93
CA LYS A 77 -16.22 -19.06 -16.96
C LYS A 77 -15.65 -18.62 -18.30
N ILE A 78 -15.49 -19.57 -19.19
CA ILE A 78 -14.86 -19.38 -20.49
C ILE A 78 -15.82 -19.84 -21.59
N GLU A 79 -16.00 -19.00 -22.59
CA GLU A 79 -16.83 -19.32 -23.74
C GLU A 79 -16.10 -19.04 -25.05
N LYS A 80 -16.50 -19.75 -26.14
CA LYS A 80 -16.07 -19.40 -27.48
C LYS A 80 -16.65 -18.04 -27.86
N CYS A 81 -15.83 -17.17 -28.40
CA CYS A 81 -16.23 -15.81 -28.73
C CYS A 81 -16.10 -15.53 -30.23
N GLU A 82 -17.20 -15.17 -30.85
CA GLU A 82 -17.25 -14.76 -32.27
C GLU A 82 -17.19 -13.23 -32.40
N LYS A 83 -17.39 -12.49 -31.30
CA LYS A 83 -17.37 -11.03 -31.30
C LYS A 83 -15.95 -10.51 -31.32
N THR A 84 -15.77 -9.37 -31.96
CA THR A 84 -14.53 -8.63 -31.96
C THR A 84 -14.34 -7.90 -30.62
N TYR A 85 -13.11 -7.52 -30.31
CA TYR A 85 -12.77 -6.72 -29.13
C TYR A 85 -13.61 -5.43 -29.04
N GLU A 86 -13.79 -4.72 -30.17
CA GLU A 86 -14.56 -3.48 -30.22
C GLU A 86 -16.05 -3.67 -29.95
N GLU A 87 -16.63 -4.77 -30.43
CA GLU A 87 -18.04 -5.11 -30.17
C GLU A 87 -18.27 -5.39 -28.69
N ILE A 88 -17.39 -6.20 -28.06
CA ILE A 88 -17.50 -6.51 -26.63
C ILE A 88 -17.29 -5.26 -25.78
N LYS A 89 -16.31 -4.43 -26.13
CA LYS A 89 -16.04 -3.15 -25.45
C LYS A 89 -17.24 -2.21 -25.52
N LYS A 90 -17.89 -2.12 -26.67
CA LYS A 90 -19.10 -1.29 -26.87
C LYS A 90 -20.27 -1.77 -26.01
N GLU A 91 -20.53 -3.08 -25.95
CA GLU A 91 -21.58 -3.66 -25.11
C GLU A 91 -21.38 -3.36 -23.63
N ILE A 92 -20.14 -3.44 -23.14
CA ILE A 92 -19.82 -3.13 -21.76
C ILE A 92 -19.99 -1.65 -21.49
N SER A 93 -19.55 -0.78 -22.40
CA SER A 93 -19.68 0.68 -22.27
C SER A 93 -21.14 1.15 -22.24
N GLN A 94 -22.05 0.45 -22.93
CA GLN A 94 -23.49 0.78 -22.93
C GLN A 94 -24.18 0.39 -21.61
N ASN A 95 -23.63 -0.52 -20.84
CA ASN A 95 -24.16 -0.99 -19.56
C ASN A 95 -23.57 -0.26 -18.33
N ILE A 96 -22.62 0.63 -18.54
CA ILE A 96 -22.05 1.45 -17.47
C ILE A 96 -22.86 2.75 -17.42
N THR A 97 -23.78 2.85 -16.46
CA THR A 97 -24.42 4.11 -16.08
C THR A 97 -23.35 5.15 -15.79
N GLU A 98 -23.50 6.34 -16.35
CA GLU A 98 -22.61 7.51 -16.40
C GLU A 98 -22.00 7.97 -15.06
N TYR A 99 -21.23 7.16 -14.39
CA TYR A 99 -20.30 7.66 -13.39
C TYR A 99 -18.92 7.79 -14.06
N GLN A 100 -18.58 9.01 -14.47
CA GLN A 100 -17.19 9.32 -14.83
C GLN A 100 -16.46 9.74 -13.55
N PRO A 101 -15.67 8.85 -12.95
CA PRO A 101 -14.86 9.21 -11.81
C PRO A 101 -13.85 10.29 -12.24
N TYR A 102 -13.73 11.32 -11.42
CA TYR A 102 -12.68 12.33 -11.61
C TYR A 102 -11.32 11.63 -11.49
N LYS A 103 -10.55 11.62 -12.57
CA LYS A 103 -9.19 11.06 -12.60
C LYS A 103 -8.28 12.00 -11.83
N PHE A 104 -7.56 11.45 -10.84
CA PHE A 104 -6.40 12.16 -10.31
C PHE A 104 -5.43 12.41 -11.45
N ASP A 105 -4.86 13.61 -11.51
CA ASP A 105 -3.94 13.96 -12.59
C ASP A 105 -2.75 12.97 -12.59
N ILE A 106 -2.65 12.18 -13.67
CA ILE A 106 -1.62 11.14 -13.86
C ILE A 106 -0.20 11.73 -13.77
N GLN A 107 -0.05 13.04 -14.01
CA GLN A 107 1.22 13.73 -13.89
C GLN A 107 1.80 13.64 -12.48
N TYR A 108 0.95 13.57 -11.44
CA TYR A 108 1.35 13.37 -10.06
C TYR A 108 1.90 11.98 -9.78
N GLU A 109 1.35 10.95 -10.40
CA GLU A 109 1.77 9.58 -10.13
C GLU A 109 3.17 9.27 -10.67
N LYS A 110 3.59 9.96 -11.74
CA LYS A 110 4.94 9.83 -12.28
C LYS A 110 6.02 10.40 -11.36
N GLU A 111 5.66 11.37 -10.51
CA GLU A 111 6.56 11.96 -9.52
C GLU A 111 6.75 11.08 -8.26
N TRP A 112 5.98 10.01 -8.11
CA TRP A 112 6.01 9.15 -6.93
C TRP A 112 6.89 7.92 -7.07
N LYS A 113 7.79 7.91 -8.04
CA LYS A 113 8.74 6.82 -8.22
C LYS A 113 9.70 6.74 -7.04
N LEU A 114 10.03 5.50 -6.67
CA LEU A 114 11.09 5.24 -5.71
C LEU A 114 12.43 5.69 -6.29
N ASP A 115 13.02 6.74 -5.69
CA ASP A 115 14.33 7.25 -6.06
C ASP A 115 15.40 6.69 -5.10
N TYR A 116 15.41 5.37 -4.95
CA TYR A 116 16.33 4.68 -4.05
C TYR A 116 17.24 3.74 -4.80
N VAL A 117 18.43 3.56 -4.25
CA VAL A 117 19.34 2.48 -4.62
C VAL A 117 19.69 1.68 -3.37
N ASN A 118 19.81 0.37 -3.52
CA ASN A 118 20.31 -0.51 -2.47
C ASN A 118 21.78 -0.18 -2.17
N SER A 119 22.13 -0.09 -0.89
CA SER A 119 23.50 0.14 -0.47
C SER A 119 24.00 -1.02 0.39
N PRO A 120 24.86 -1.89 -0.14
CA PRO A 120 25.42 -3.00 0.64
C PRO A 120 26.36 -2.54 1.77
N GLU A 121 26.81 -1.29 1.72
CA GLU A 121 27.78 -0.75 2.69
C GLU A 121 27.10 -0.02 3.84
N LYS A 122 25.84 0.44 3.67
CA LYS A 122 25.11 1.27 4.63
C LYS A 122 23.72 0.69 4.88
N PRO A 123 23.26 0.66 6.13
CA PRO A 123 21.88 0.25 6.43
C PRO A 123 20.87 1.24 5.81
N GLY A 124 19.84 0.71 5.19
CA GLY A 124 18.78 1.47 4.52
C GLY A 124 19.05 1.71 3.04
N LEU A 125 17.99 2.13 2.34
CA LEU A 125 18.11 2.50 0.94
C LEU A 125 18.62 3.94 0.83
N LEU A 126 19.57 4.15 -0.09
CA LEU A 126 20.05 5.50 -0.41
C LEU A 126 19.01 6.24 -1.25
N TYR A 127 18.67 7.44 -0.82
CA TYR A 127 17.79 8.32 -1.55
C TYR A 127 18.58 9.22 -2.49
N ILE A 128 18.30 9.15 -3.79
CA ILE A 128 19.10 9.79 -4.84
C ILE A 128 18.49 11.06 -5.43
N ASN A 129 17.20 11.32 -5.19
CA ASN A 129 16.54 12.53 -5.71
C ASN A 129 17.06 13.80 -5.01
N GLU A 130 17.87 14.59 -5.72
CA GLU A 130 18.51 15.78 -5.16
C GLU A 130 17.52 16.90 -4.82
N GLU A 131 16.44 17.07 -5.59
CA GLU A 131 15.43 18.09 -5.30
C GLU A 131 14.71 17.79 -3.99
N ALA A 132 14.26 16.54 -3.82
CA ALA A 132 13.62 16.10 -2.58
C ALA A 132 14.58 16.14 -1.39
N LYS A 133 15.87 15.78 -1.56
CA LYS A 133 16.88 15.95 -0.50
C LYS A 133 17.02 17.41 -0.07
N ASN A 134 17.08 18.32 -1.04
CA ASN A 134 17.17 19.76 -0.76
C ASN A 134 15.93 20.28 -0.04
N LYS A 135 14.75 19.83 -0.41
CA LYS A 135 13.48 20.18 0.26
C LYS A 135 13.46 19.71 1.70
N ILE A 136 13.87 18.47 1.96
CA ILE A 136 13.97 17.93 3.32
C ILE A 136 15.03 18.67 4.15
N TYR A 137 16.17 19.00 3.55
CA TYR A 137 17.20 19.82 4.24
C TYR A 137 16.68 21.21 4.62
N LYS A 138 15.96 21.88 3.72
CA LYS A 138 15.31 23.17 4.00
C LYS A 138 14.28 23.04 5.14
N THR A 139 13.50 21.95 5.15
CA THR A 139 12.56 21.65 6.24
C THR A 139 13.28 21.50 7.58
N PHE A 140 14.37 20.75 7.60
CA PHE A 140 15.18 20.58 8.82
C PHE A 140 15.81 21.89 9.31
N LYS A 141 16.35 22.69 8.37
CA LYS A 141 16.89 24.02 8.70
C LYS A 141 15.82 24.94 9.30
N PHE A 142 14.60 24.91 8.75
CA PHE A 142 13.45 25.65 9.30
C PHE A 142 13.14 25.20 10.73
N LEU A 143 13.10 23.91 11.00
CA LEU A 143 12.86 23.35 12.32
C LEU A 143 13.93 23.77 13.34
N ILE A 144 15.21 23.68 12.97
CA ILE A 144 16.31 24.14 13.83
C ILE A 144 16.18 25.64 14.16
N THR A 145 15.85 26.45 13.16
CA THR A 145 15.68 27.89 13.35
C THR A 145 14.53 28.20 14.30
N LYS A 146 13.44 27.42 14.22
CA LYS A 146 12.23 27.64 15.03
C LYS A 146 12.35 27.10 16.46
N PHE A 147 12.99 25.95 16.66
CA PHE A 147 12.98 25.21 17.93
C PHE A 147 14.35 25.10 18.59
N GLY A 148 15.44 25.41 17.88
CA GLY A 148 16.79 25.30 18.43
C GLY A 148 17.10 23.88 18.95
N LYS A 149 17.73 23.80 20.11
CA LYS A 149 18.09 22.55 20.79
C LYS A 149 16.87 21.73 21.22
N ASN A 150 15.73 22.37 21.49
CA ASN A 150 14.49 21.68 21.91
C ASN A 150 13.92 20.75 20.83
N LEU A 151 14.34 20.92 19.58
CA LEU A 151 13.99 20.02 18.49
C LEU A 151 14.36 18.56 18.80
N PHE A 152 15.44 18.33 19.52
CA PHE A 152 16.01 17.01 19.80
C PHE A 152 15.62 16.40 21.15
N GLU A 153 14.65 16.99 21.82
CA GLU A 153 14.11 16.48 23.10
C GLU A 153 13.10 15.33 22.91
N GLY A 154 12.97 14.78 21.70
CA GLY A 154 12.04 13.70 21.41
C GLY A 154 10.56 14.11 21.34
N LYS A 155 10.28 15.42 21.31
CA LYS A 155 8.91 15.92 21.15
C LYS A 155 8.43 15.73 19.72
N SER A 156 7.15 15.42 19.58
CA SER A 156 6.51 15.32 18.27
C SER A 156 6.51 16.64 17.52
N ILE A 157 6.86 16.59 16.25
CA ILE A 157 6.78 17.74 15.33
C ILE A 157 5.55 17.70 14.42
N ILE A 158 4.64 16.75 14.63
CA ILE A 158 3.47 16.53 13.76
C ILE A 158 2.54 17.75 13.68
N ASN A 159 2.53 18.59 14.73
CA ASN A 159 1.71 19.79 14.81
C ASN A 159 2.40 21.06 14.32
N VAL A 160 3.62 20.95 13.78
CA VAL A 160 4.33 22.13 13.28
C VAL A 160 3.73 22.56 11.93
N SER A 161 3.38 23.85 11.84
CA SER A 161 3.04 24.48 10.58
C SER A 161 4.32 24.84 9.82
N PHE A 162 4.43 24.37 8.60
CA PHE A 162 5.55 24.66 7.70
C PHE A 162 5.16 25.70 6.65
N PRO A 163 6.14 26.45 6.12
CA PRO A 163 5.91 27.25 4.91
C PRO A 163 5.49 26.41 3.73
N ILE A 164 4.62 26.95 2.88
CA ILE A 164 3.96 26.20 1.79
C ILE A 164 4.95 25.50 0.85
N PHE A 165 6.07 26.10 0.53
CA PHE A 165 7.07 25.55 -0.39
C PHE A 165 7.75 24.27 0.11
N LEU A 166 7.55 23.89 1.39
CA LEU A 166 8.07 22.65 1.97
C LEU A 166 7.12 21.47 1.80
N TYR A 167 5.85 21.72 1.45
CA TYR A 167 4.88 20.67 1.26
C TYR A 167 5.01 19.97 -0.09
N ASP A 168 4.47 18.76 -0.14
CA ASP A 168 4.18 18.02 -1.36
C ASP A 168 2.82 18.49 -1.93
N LYS A 169 2.57 18.21 -3.19
CA LYS A 169 1.31 18.49 -3.88
C LYS A 169 0.19 17.48 -3.53
N ARG A 170 0.22 16.91 -2.32
CA ARG A 170 -0.72 15.88 -1.83
C ARG A 170 -1.16 16.17 -0.41
N THR A 171 -2.37 15.72 -0.08
CA THR A 171 -2.81 15.65 1.32
C THR A 171 -2.37 14.35 1.96
N TYR A 172 -2.35 14.32 3.29
CA TYR A 172 -2.02 13.12 4.03
C TYR A 172 -3.02 11.97 3.76
N ALA A 173 -4.31 12.29 3.61
CA ALA A 173 -5.34 11.30 3.26
C ALA A 173 -5.12 10.69 1.88
N GLN A 174 -4.69 11.48 0.89
CA GLN A 174 -4.33 10.97 -0.45
C GLN A 174 -3.12 10.03 -0.38
N VAL A 175 -2.11 10.36 0.44
CA VAL A 175 -0.94 9.48 0.67
C VAL A 175 -1.36 8.15 1.28
N LEU A 176 -2.22 8.17 2.32
CA LEU A 176 -2.75 6.93 2.91
C LEU A 176 -3.55 6.09 1.92
N ALA A 177 -4.35 6.72 1.08
CA ALA A 177 -5.10 6.02 0.05
C ALA A 177 -4.18 5.37 -0.99
N TYR A 178 -3.15 6.08 -1.40
CA TYR A 178 -2.18 5.61 -2.39
C TYR A 178 -1.45 4.33 -1.96
N GLU A 179 -1.18 4.16 -0.68
CA GLU A 179 -0.55 2.96 -0.12
C GLU A 179 -1.33 1.68 -0.43
N HIS A 180 -2.63 1.76 -0.75
CA HIS A 180 -3.51 0.61 -1.02
C HIS A 180 -3.62 0.23 -2.51
N LYS A 181 -2.84 0.82 -3.40
CA LYS A 181 -2.95 0.59 -4.85
C LYS A 181 -2.73 -0.85 -5.32
N LEU A 182 -2.14 -1.70 -4.49
CA LEU A 182 -2.00 -3.14 -4.77
C LEU A 182 -2.96 -4.03 -3.94
N ALA A 183 -3.78 -3.43 -3.07
CA ALA A 183 -4.72 -4.18 -2.24
C ALA A 183 -5.67 -5.11 -3.03
N PRO A 184 -6.27 -4.68 -4.16
CA PRO A 184 -7.16 -5.53 -4.95
C PRO A 184 -6.51 -6.84 -5.40
N TYR A 185 -5.22 -6.86 -5.71
CA TYR A 185 -4.55 -8.06 -6.16
C TYR A 185 -4.43 -9.12 -5.05
N PHE A 186 -3.94 -8.71 -3.89
CA PHE A 186 -3.59 -9.66 -2.82
C PHE A 186 -4.78 -10.02 -1.94
N LEU A 187 -5.64 -9.04 -1.63
CA LEU A 187 -6.81 -9.30 -0.79
C LEU A 187 -7.89 -10.09 -1.52
N SER A 188 -8.03 -9.92 -2.85
CA SER A 188 -8.90 -10.80 -3.64
C SER A 188 -8.40 -12.25 -3.65
N LYS A 189 -7.07 -12.47 -3.76
CA LYS A 189 -6.49 -13.82 -3.64
C LYS A 189 -6.74 -14.40 -2.24
N ALA A 190 -6.48 -13.62 -1.19
CA ALA A 190 -6.73 -14.03 0.19
C ALA A 190 -8.19 -14.44 0.40
N ALA A 191 -9.15 -13.66 -0.13
CA ALA A 191 -10.58 -13.95 -0.01
C ALA A 191 -10.97 -15.32 -0.59
N LEU A 192 -10.27 -15.77 -1.63
CA LEU A 192 -10.55 -17.01 -2.34
C LEU A 192 -9.77 -18.22 -1.80
N CYS A 193 -8.80 -18.03 -0.89
CA CYS A 193 -8.01 -19.12 -0.36
C CYS A 193 -8.85 -20.14 0.40
N LYS A 194 -8.65 -21.44 0.10
CA LYS A 194 -9.32 -22.54 0.78
C LYS A 194 -8.78 -22.80 2.18
N ASN A 195 -7.51 -22.57 2.39
CA ASN A 195 -6.87 -22.81 3.69
C ASN A 195 -6.39 -21.52 4.36
N LYS A 196 -6.35 -21.57 5.69
CA LYS A 196 -5.99 -20.43 6.55
C LYS A 196 -4.54 -19.98 6.41
N MET A 197 -3.62 -20.90 6.11
CA MET A 197 -2.20 -20.58 5.98
C MET A 197 -1.95 -19.77 4.71
N ASP A 198 -2.51 -20.17 3.57
CA ASP A 198 -2.34 -19.43 2.32
C ASP A 198 -3.06 -18.09 2.37
N LYS A 199 -4.24 -18.01 3.03
CA LYS A 199 -4.93 -16.75 3.28
C LYS A 199 -4.03 -15.80 4.08
N LEU A 200 -3.42 -16.25 5.17
CA LEU A 200 -2.50 -15.45 5.98
C LEU A 200 -1.27 -15.01 5.16
N LYS A 201 -0.71 -15.88 4.32
CA LYS A 201 0.42 -15.52 3.44
C LYS A 201 0.06 -14.36 2.49
N TYR A 202 -1.14 -14.36 1.89
CA TYR A 202 -1.58 -13.24 1.04
C TYR A 202 -1.87 -11.96 1.83
N VAL A 203 -2.36 -12.06 3.07
CA VAL A 203 -2.50 -10.91 3.97
C VAL A 203 -1.12 -10.30 4.30
N ILE A 204 -0.12 -11.14 4.56
CA ILE A 204 1.27 -10.70 4.78
C ILE A 204 1.81 -10.03 3.52
N THR A 205 1.61 -10.66 2.35
CA THR A 205 2.04 -10.11 1.06
C THR A 205 1.41 -8.75 0.79
N HIS A 206 0.12 -8.57 1.07
CA HIS A 206 -0.53 -7.26 0.98
C HIS A 206 0.17 -6.20 1.84
N LEU A 207 0.54 -6.54 3.09
CA LEU A 207 1.24 -5.61 3.94
C LEU A 207 2.60 -5.20 3.36
N PHE A 208 3.39 -6.14 2.86
CA PHE A 208 4.70 -5.82 2.26
C PHE A 208 4.57 -5.00 0.98
N ALA A 209 3.57 -5.26 0.15
CA ALA A 209 3.24 -4.45 -1.01
C ALA A 209 2.83 -3.02 -0.61
N LEU A 210 2.06 -2.85 0.48
CA LEU A 210 1.73 -1.55 1.06
C LEU A 210 2.99 -0.83 1.55
N LEU A 211 3.90 -1.51 2.25
CA LEU A 211 5.16 -0.93 2.71
C LEU A 211 6.04 -0.49 1.53
N HIS A 212 6.10 -1.27 0.46
CA HIS A 212 6.83 -0.90 -0.76
C HIS A 212 6.34 0.45 -1.31
N ILE A 213 5.03 0.68 -1.37
CA ILE A 213 4.45 1.92 -1.89
C ILE A 213 4.59 3.08 -0.88
N SER A 214 4.62 2.79 0.42
CA SER A 214 4.60 3.76 1.52
C SER A 214 5.92 4.53 1.74
N THR A 215 6.80 4.60 0.75
CA THR A 215 8.16 5.14 0.88
C THR A 215 8.28 6.64 0.61
N ILE A 216 7.19 7.38 0.71
CA ILE A 216 7.14 8.81 0.47
C ILE A 216 7.89 9.57 1.57
N GLN A 217 8.86 10.40 1.18
CA GLN A 217 9.69 11.19 2.11
C GLN A 217 9.32 12.68 2.17
N THR A 218 8.44 13.13 1.31
CA THR A 218 8.01 14.53 1.27
C THR A 218 6.90 14.79 2.27
N GLN A 219 6.75 16.04 2.72
CA GLN A 219 5.74 16.44 3.69
C GLN A 219 4.40 16.65 2.99
N PRO A 220 3.38 15.80 3.16
CA PRO A 220 2.05 16.05 2.63
C PRO A 220 1.36 17.16 3.42
N PHE A 221 0.33 17.78 2.83
CA PHE A 221 -0.53 18.73 3.54
C PHE A 221 -1.14 18.08 4.76
N LYS A 222 -0.95 18.73 5.93
CA LYS A 222 -1.52 18.27 7.18
C LYS A 222 -3.04 18.36 7.12
N PRO A 223 -3.78 17.29 7.44
CA PRO A 223 -5.24 17.34 7.46
C PRO A 223 -5.76 18.14 8.63
N VAL A 224 -6.94 18.71 8.49
CA VAL A 224 -7.73 19.30 9.57
C VAL A 224 -8.79 18.32 10.06
N VAL A 225 -9.31 18.55 11.28
CA VAL A 225 -10.36 17.68 11.85
C VAL A 225 -11.62 17.72 10.99
N GLY A 226 -12.14 16.54 10.65
CA GLY A 226 -13.29 16.37 9.77
C GLY A 226 -12.94 16.39 8.28
N GLU A 227 -11.67 16.55 7.93
CA GLU A 227 -11.22 16.40 6.55
C GLU A 227 -11.38 14.95 6.12
N THR A 228 -12.01 14.76 4.98
CA THR A 228 -12.31 13.44 4.40
C THR A 228 -11.59 13.24 3.07
N PHE A 229 -11.47 12.00 2.68
CA PHE A 229 -11.07 11.60 1.34
C PHE A 229 -11.74 10.28 0.97
N GLN A 230 -12.26 10.20 -0.24
CA GLN A 230 -12.90 8.98 -0.73
C GLN A 230 -12.40 8.65 -2.13
N CYS A 231 -12.00 7.40 -2.32
CA CYS A 231 -11.46 6.95 -3.60
C CYS A 231 -11.86 5.52 -3.95
N ARG A 232 -11.67 5.22 -5.22
CA ARG A 232 -11.77 3.87 -5.79
C ARG A 232 -10.42 3.49 -6.38
N ILE A 233 -9.99 2.26 -6.10
CA ILE A 233 -8.78 1.63 -6.61
C ILE A 233 -9.20 0.29 -7.21
N GLY A 234 -9.41 0.25 -8.52
CA GLY A 234 -10.02 -0.90 -9.16
C GLY A 234 -11.42 -1.21 -8.60
N ASN A 235 -11.62 -2.41 -8.07
CA ASN A 235 -12.86 -2.83 -7.41
C ASN A 235 -12.92 -2.51 -5.90
N PHE A 236 -11.92 -1.84 -5.37
CA PHE A 236 -11.81 -1.50 -3.95
C PHE A 236 -12.13 -0.02 -3.71
N VAL A 237 -13.06 0.24 -2.79
CA VAL A 237 -13.46 1.58 -2.36
C VAL A 237 -12.85 1.86 -0.99
N LEU A 238 -12.32 3.06 -0.80
CA LEU A 238 -11.69 3.48 0.45
C LEU A 238 -12.16 4.86 0.88
N TYR A 239 -12.51 4.98 2.15
CA TYR A 239 -12.88 6.22 2.85
C TYR A 239 -11.86 6.48 3.95
N ILE A 240 -11.44 7.74 4.07
CA ILE A 240 -10.50 8.20 5.09
C ILE A 240 -11.06 9.47 5.71
N GLU A 241 -10.94 9.60 7.03
CA GLU A 241 -11.35 10.79 7.78
C GLU A 241 -10.33 11.10 8.87
N ASN A 242 -9.89 12.35 8.97
CA ASN A 242 -9.12 12.84 10.10
C ASN A 242 -10.05 13.22 11.26
N THR A 243 -9.88 12.59 12.42
CA THR A 243 -10.79 12.73 13.56
C THR A 243 -10.19 13.40 14.78
N SER A 244 -8.90 13.76 14.76
CA SER A 244 -8.24 14.39 15.90
C SER A 244 -7.47 15.63 15.51
N SER A 245 -7.49 16.62 16.42
CA SER A 245 -6.76 17.86 16.31
C SER A 245 -5.40 17.83 17.03
N ASP A 246 -5.29 17.07 18.11
CA ASP A 246 -4.12 17.06 18.97
C ASP A 246 -3.04 16.07 18.48
N SER A 247 -3.47 15.04 17.80
CA SER A 247 -2.62 14.05 17.13
C SER A 247 -3.18 13.75 15.73
N LEU A 248 -2.33 13.41 14.80
CA LEU A 248 -2.76 13.06 13.45
C LEU A 248 -3.40 11.66 13.47
N VAL A 249 -4.72 11.61 13.71
CA VAL A 249 -5.49 10.37 13.71
C VAL A 249 -6.37 10.30 12.48
N ASN A 250 -6.06 9.38 11.59
CA ASN A 250 -6.87 9.08 10.43
C ASN A 250 -7.57 7.74 10.61
N ASN A 251 -8.89 7.78 10.55
CA ASN A 251 -9.70 6.57 10.45
C ASN A 251 -9.87 6.20 8.98
N PHE A 252 -9.89 4.92 8.70
CA PHE A 252 -10.11 4.42 7.35
C PHE A 252 -11.08 3.24 7.36
N TYR A 253 -11.84 3.15 6.28
CA TYR A 253 -12.75 2.04 5.99
C TYR A 253 -12.77 1.80 4.49
N GLY A 254 -12.50 0.55 4.07
CA GLY A 254 -12.57 0.17 2.67
C GLY A 254 -13.13 -1.22 2.48
N TYR A 255 -13.67 -1.50 1.30
CA TYR A 255 -14.23 -2.79 0.92
C TYR A 255 -14.18 -2.98 -0.60
N ASP A 256 -14.16 -4.22 -1.05
CA ASP A 256 -14.36 -4.54 -2.45
C ASP A 256 -15.85 -4.56 -2.84
N ASP A 257 -16.15 -4.35 -4.12
CA ASP A 257 -17.53 -4.22 -4.64
C ASP A 257 -18.42 -5.42 -4.26
N GLU A 258 -17.84 -6.62 -4.22
CA GLU A 258 -18.55 -7.87 -3.87
C GLU A 258 -18.59 -8.14 -2.36
N LYS A 259 -17.96 -7.28 -1.57
CA LYS A 259 -17.83 -7.40 -0.12
C LYS A 259 -17.18 -8.72 0.34
N ASN A 260 -16.24 -9.24 -0.46
CA ASN A 260 -15.48 -10.42 -0.09
C ASN A 260 -14.48 -10.13 1.03
N TYR A 261 -14.00 -8.87 1.10
CA TYR A 261 -13.15 -8.37 2.17
C TYR A 261 -13.43 -6.90 2.48
N LYS A 262 -13.06 -6.51 3.68
CA LYS A 262 -13.01 -5.10 4.11
C LYS A 262 -11.75 -4.85 4.92
N ILE A 263 -11.27 -3.62 4.86
CA ILE A 263 -10.22 -3.10 5.74
C ILE A 263 -10.80 -1.97 6.58
N TYR A 264 -10.38 -1.87 7.82
CA TYR A 264 -10.80 -0.76 8.67
C TYR A 264 -9.86 -0.59 9.86
N GLY A 265 -9.89 0.59 10.41
CA GLY A 265 -9.08 0.90 11.57
C GLY A 265 -8.76 2.38 11.68
N TYR A 266 -7.69 2.63 12.39
CA TYR A 266 -7.17 4.00 12.54
C TYR A 266 -5.65 3.97 12.60
N GLN A 267 -5.04 5.04 12.13
CA GLN A 267 -3.62 5.28 12.19
C GLN A 267 -3.35 6.58 12.94
N ILE A 268 -2.54 6.49 13.97
CA ILE A 268 -1.97 7.63 14.68
C ILE A 268 -0.57 7.83 14.14
N SER A 269 -0.33 8.97 13.52
CA SER A 269 1.00 9.30 13.01
C SER A 269 1.71 10.18 14.00
N ASP A 270 2.98 9.87 14.26
CA ASP A 270 3.88 10.66 15.09
C ASP A 270 5.22 10.79 14.39
N ILE A 271 5.84 11.97 14.51
CA ILE A 271 7.14 12.26 13.92
C ILE A 271 8.02 12.89 14.98
N SER A 272 9.12 12.24 15.29
CA SER A 272 10.16 12.75 16.20
C SER A 272 11.48 12.95 15.46
N THR A 273 12.28 13.88 15.97
CA THR A 273 13.56 14.24 15.37
C THR A 273 14.72 13.95 16.30
N MET A 274 15.81 13.48 15.71
CA MET A 274 17.11 13.30 16.34
C MET A 274 18.14 14.15 15.55
N PRO A 275 19.36 14.36 16.06
CA PRO A 275 20.33 15.27 15.42
C PRO A 275 20.59 15.03 13.93
N ASN A 276 20.51 13.78 13.49
CA ASN A 276 20.72 13.42 12.08
C ASN A 276 19.68 12.41 11.54
N SER A 277 18.53 12.29 12.20
CA SER A 277 17.47 11.39 11.75
C SER A 277 16.07 11.89 12.12
N VAL A 278 15.09 11.38 11.38
CA VAL A 278 13.67 11.52 11.66
C VAL A 278 13.09 10.13 11.82
N ILE A 279 12.28 9.94 12.85
CA ILE A 279 11.53 8.71 13.09
C ILE A 279 10.05 9.02 12.90
N ALA A 280 9.42 8.31 11.97
CA ALA A 280 7.98 8.38 11.76
C ALA A 280 7.34 7.08 12.22
N SER A 281 6.39 7.17 13.13
CA SER A 281 5.64 6.04 13.67
C SER A 281 4.21 6.03 13.13
N LYS A 282 3.75 4.87 12.70
CA LYS A 282 2.36 4.61 12.28
C LYS A 282 1.71 3.69 13.32
N LEU A 283 1.26 4.29 14.42
CA LEU A 283 0.59 3.58 15.51
C LEU A 283 -0.90 3.39 15.19
N GLY A 284 -1.56 2.46 15.85
CA GLY A 284 -2.99 2.24 15.69
C GLY A 284 -3.33 0.78 15.39
N LYS A 285 -4.51 0.59 14.86
CA LYS A 285 -5.04 -0.74 14.55
C LYS A 285 -5.46 -0.80 13.08
N TYR A 286 -4.93 -1.74 12.35
CA TYR A 286 -5.30 -2.05 10.99
C TYR A 286 -5.91 -3.44 10.95
N TYR A 287 -7.21 -3.54 10.65
CA TYR A 287 -7.93 -4.80 10.54
C TYR A 287 -8.23 -5.12 9.08
N ILE A 288 -8.09 -6.40 8.75
CA ILE A 288 -8.62 -6.99 7.51
C ILE A 288 -9.61 -8.07 7.92
N GLU A 289 -10.81 -8.04 7.37
CA GLU A 289 -11.87 -9.01 7.64
C GLU A 289 -12.46 -9.51 6.32
N PHE A 290 -12.62 -10.81 6.21
CA PHE A 290 -13.15 -11.47 5.03
C PHE A 290 -14.59 -11.95 5.26
N LYS A 291 -15.31 -12.19 4.15
CA LYS A 291 -16.70 -12.63 4.14
C LYS A 291 -16.94 -13.94 4.92
N ASP A 292 -15.94 -14.81 4.97
CA ASP A 292 -15.97 -16.06 5.76
C ASP A 292 -15.80 -15.85 7.27
N GLY A 293 -15.66 -14.59 7.72
CA GLY A 293 -15.48 -14.20 9.11
C GLY A 293 -14.03 -14.25 9.59
N SER A 294 -13.07 -14.64 8.75
CA SER A 294 -11.66 -14.59 9.13
C SER A 294 -11.19 -13.14 9.29
N LYS A 295 -10.42 -12.86 10.35
CA LYS A 295 -10.04 -11.51 10.75
C LYS A 295 -8.57 -11.44 11.16
N TYR A 296 -7.90 -10.41 10.68
CA TYR A 296 -6.48 -10.18 10.91
C TYR A 296 -6.24 -8.80 11.52
N LEU A 297 -5.26 -8.72 12.43
CA LEU A 297 -4.77 -7.46 13.00
C LEU A 297 -3.32 -7.26 12.60
N LEU A 298 -3.04 -6.15 11.92
CA LEU A 298 -1.73 -5.79 11.43
C LEU A 298 -1.10 -4.67 12.27
N ARG A 299 0.19 -4.78 12.52
CA ARG A 299 1.04 -3.74 13.12
C ARG A 299 2.09 -3.30 12.11
N LEU A 300 2.14 -2.01 11.82
CA LEU A 300 3.08 -1.42 10.88
C LEU A 300 4.42 -1.13 11.57
N PRO A 301 5.56 -1.23 10.84
CA PRO A 301 6.86 -0.87 11.37
C PRO A 301 7.04 0.64 11.43
N ASN A 302 8.03 1.09 12.21
CA ASN A 302 8.46 2.48 12.17
C ASN A 302 9.35 2.75 10.95
N ILE A 303 9.36 4.01 10.52
CA ILE A 303 10.22 4.50 9.45
C ILE A 303 11.32 5.33 10.09
N THR A 304 12.58 5.09 9.71
CA THR A 304 13.72 5.89 10.12
C THR A 304 14.41 6.48 8.89
N LEU A 305 14.41 7.81 8.80
CA LEU A 305 15.15 8.57 7.81
C LEU A 305 16.45 9.05 8.45
N LYS A 306 17.61 8.67 7.92
CA LYS A 306 18.94 9.12 8.38
C LYS A 306 19.56 10.07 7.36
N GLY A 307 20.65 10.76 7.77
CA GLY A 307 21.35 11.70 6.90
C GLY A 307 20.56 12.99 6.66
N ILE A 308 19.78 13.44 7.64
CA ILE A 308 18.94 14.64 7.52
C ILE A 308 19.78 15.93 7.50
N SER A 309 20.78 16.01 8.38
CA SER A 309 21.66 17.17 8.50
C SER A 309 22.98 16.98 7.79
N MET A 310 23.50 15.76 7.74
CA MET A 310 24.78 15.46 7.11
C MET A 310 24.87 13.98 6.67
N GLY A 311 25.65 13.72 5.64
CA GLY A 311 25.88 12.40 5.08
C GLY A 311 24.76 11.96 4.12
N ASP A 312 24.79 10.67 3.78
CA ASP A 312 23.84 10.12 2.84
C ASP A 312 22.45 9.97 3.46
N ARG A 313 21.44 10.35 2.69
CA ARG A 313 20.06 10.15 3.03
C ARG A 313 19.70 8.67 2.88
N THR A 314 19.26 8.05 3.97
CA THR A 314 18.81 6.66 3.94
C THR A 314 17.39 6.52 4.51
N PHE A 315 16.65 5.54 3.99
CA PHE A 315 15.32 5.16 4.44
C PHE A 315 15.36 3.73 4.95
N ASN A 316 14.83 3.49 6.14
CA ASN A 316 14.74 2.16 6.73
C ASN A 316 13.36 1.95 7.34
N TYR A 317 12.79 0.78 7.11
CA TYR A 317 11.82 0.25 8.06
C TYR A 317 12.59 -0.36 9.23
N THR A 318 12.14 -0.02 10.44
CA THR A 318 12.77 -0.47 11.68
C THR A 318 11.75 -1.18 12.55
N GLU A 319 12.24 -1.98 13.52
CA GLU A 319 11.45 -2.79 14.42
C GLU A 319 10.86 -4.04 13.76
N LYS A 320 9.73 -4.49 14.26
CA LYS A 320 9.13 -5.77 13.93
C LYS A 320 7.73 -5.56 13.37
N ILE A 321 7.40 -6.37 12.39
CA ILE A 321 6.04 -6.48 11.87
C ILE A 321 5.39 -7.68 12.55
N VAL A 322 4.17 -7.49 13.02
CA VAL A 322 3.38 -8.58 13.63
C VAL A 322 1.98 -8.56 13.04
N ILE A 323 1.57 -9.71 12.53
CA ILE A 323 0.23 -9.93 11.96
C ILE A 323 -0.42 -11.08 12.69
N PHE A 324 -1.51 -10.82 13.40
CA PHE A 324 -2.30 -11.81 14.10
C PHE A 324 -3.47 -12.27 13.24
N ASP A 325 -3.59 -13.58 13.05
CA ASP A 325 -4.84 -14.22 12.66
C ASP A 325 -5.68 -14.43 13.93
N LEU A 326 -6.74 -13.65 14.06
CA LEU A 326 -7.54 -13.61 15.29
C LEU A 326 -8.46 -14.84 15.46
N ASN A 327 -8.57 -15.69 14.45
CA ASN A 327 -9.47 -16.83 14.45
C ASN A 327 -8.72 -18.17 14.60
N ASN A 328 -7.45 -18.25 14.18
CA ASN A 328 -6.78 -19.53 13.98
C ASN A 328 -5.53 -19.75 14.85
N ASN A 329 -5.29 -18.92 15.84
CA ASN A 329 -4.08 -18.98 16.68
C ASN A 329 -2.77 -18.94 15.88
N LEU A 330 -2.74 -18.17 14.78
CA LEU A 330 -1.53 -17.97 13.96
C LEU A 330 -1.06 -16.53 14.08
N CYS A 331 0.25 -16.35 13.98
CA CYS A 331 0.88 -15.04 13.99
C CYS A 331 2.09 -15.04 13.06
N ALA A 332 2.18 -14.05 12.18
CA ALA A 332 3.42 -13.76 11.48
C ALA A 332 4.24 -12.78 12.32
N PHE A 333 5.49 -13.13 12.56
CA PHE A 333 6.46 -12.32 13.27
C PHE A 333 7.69 -12.10 12.40
N VAL A 334 7.90 -10.87 11.95
CA VAL A 334 8.92 -10.52 10.95
C VAL A 334 9.83 -9.43 11.48
N GLU A 335 11.12 -9.65 11.39
CA GLU A 335 12.16 -8.67 11.72
C GLU A 335 12.63 -7.96 10.46
N MET A 336 12.56 -6.61 10.50
CA MET A 336 13.05 -5.76 9.44
C MET A 336 14.54 -5.53 9.60
N ASN A 337 15.32 -5.75 8.53
CA ASN A 337 16.78 -5.63 8.52
C ASN A 337 17.46 -6.30 9.72
N PRO A 338 17.22 -7.62 9.94
CA PRO A 338 17.73 -8.32 11.10
C PRO A 338 19.26 -8.34 11.13
N GLU A 339 19.85 -8.07 12.31
CA GLU A 339 21.28 -8.27 12.51
C GLU A 339 21.59 -9.77 12.56
N GLU A 340 22.58 -10.22 11.80
CA GLU A 340 23.11 -11.58 11.98
C GLU A 340 23.81 -11.66 13.34
N VAL A 341 23.12 -12.25 14.32
CA VAL A 341 23.68 -12.50 15.65
C VAL A 341 24.66 -13.68 15.57
N GLY A 342 25.91 -13.36 15.38
CA GLY A 342 27.01 -14.34 15.46
C GLY A 342 28.25 -13.65 15.97
N PHE A 343 28.50 -13.70 17.28
CA PHE A 343 29.63 -13.06 17.96
C PHE A 343 31.02 -13.44 17.38
N PHE A 344 31.11 -14.54 16.60
CA PHE A 344 32.34 -15.00 15.96
C PHE A 344 32.39 -14.83 14.44
N LYS A 345 31.27 -14.42 13.77
CA LYS A 345 31.24 -14.25 12.32
C LYS A 345 31.51 -12.82 11.84
N SER A 346 31.52 -11.84 12.73
CA SER A 346 31.66 -10.42 12.36
C SER A 346 33.06 -10.05 11.85
N PHE A 347 34.09 -10.88 12.11
CA PHE A 347 35.47 -10.59 11.70
C PHE A 347 35.83 -11.07 10.29
N PHE A 348 35.07 -11.98 9.68
CA PHE A 348 35.50 -12.64 8.43
C PHE A 348 34.44 -12.77 7.32
N LYS A 349 33.20 -12.29 7.49
CA LYS A 349 32.22 -12.27 6.40
C LYS A 349 31.65 -10.87 6.20
N LYS A 350 31.80 -10.34 4.98
CA LYS A 350 31.01 -9.20 4.52
C LYS A 350 29.52 -9.53 4.75
N LYS A 351 28.82 -8.64 5.44
CA LYS A 351 27.38 -8.70 5.62
C LYS A 351 26.73 -8.76 4.22
N ASN A 352 26.15 -9.87 3.85
CA ASN A 352 25.47 -10.04 2.56
C ASN A 352 23.97 -9.73 2.64
N THR A 353 23.50 -9.04 3.68
CA THR A 353 22.11 -8.64 3.81
C THR A 353 21.94 -7.23 3.27
N PHE A 354 21.04 -7.08 2.31
CA PHE A 354 20.65 -5.78 1.80
C PHE A 354 19.85 -5.03 2.87
N PRO A 355 19.86 -3.68 2.86
CA PRO A 355 19.18 -2.86 3.86
C PRO A 355 17.66 -3.03 3.91
N ASP A 356 17.04 -3.49 2.85
CA ASP A 356 15.62 -3.76 2.68
C ASP A 356 15.23 -5.21 2.99
N TYR A 357 16.19 -6.05 3.35
CA TYR A 357 15.96 -7.45 3.70
C TYR A 357 15.13 -7.58 4.98
N PHE A 358 14.24 -8.56 4.98
CA PHE A 358 13.49 -8.98 6.15
C PHE A 358 13.43 -10.49 6.24
N LYS A 359 13.26 -11.00 7.46
CA LYS A 359 13.00 -12.41 7.72
C LYS A 359 12.08 -12.60 8.90
N GLY A 360 11.39 -13.71 8.91
CA GLY A 360 10.47 -14.04 9.99
C GLY A 360 9.89 -15.44 9.86
N ASP A 361 8.89 -15.69 10.70
CA ASP A 361 8.21 -16.97 10.75
C ASP A 361 6.71 -16.77 10.97
N ILE A 362 5.89 -17.66 10.41
CA ILE A 362 4.54 -17.87 10.88
C ILE A 362 4.64 -18.88 12.04
N VAL A 363 4.07 -18.50 13.18
CA VAL A 363 4.11 -19.26 14.43
C VAL A 363 2.71 -19.33 15.06
N GLU A 364 2.53 -20.11 16.09
CA GLU A 364 1.33 -20.02 16.93
C GLU A 364 1.35 -18.70 17.72
N SER A 365 0.21 -18.00 17.80
CA SER A 365 0.11 -16.65 18.38
C SER A 365 0.40 -16.60 19.89
N ASN A 366 0.25 -17.72 20.61
CA ASN A 366 0.58 -17.86 22.04
C ASN A 366 2.09 -17.69 22.32
N PHE A 367 2.95 -17.84 21.31
CA PHE A 367 4.39 -17.58 21.45
C PHE A 367 4.75 -16.08 21.30
N VAL A 368 3.82 -15.24 20.87
CA VAL A 368 4.05 -13.80 20.71
C VAL A 368 3.44 -13.06 21.90
N LYS A 369 4.27 -12.35 22.67
CA LYS A 369 3.85 -11.49 23.79
C LYS A 369 4.04 -10.04 23.45
N ILE A 370 3.21 -9.21 24.07
CA ILE A 370 3.37 -7.76 24.04
C ILE A 370 4.17 -7.39 25.30
N ASP A 371 5.15 -6.51 25.19
CA ASP A 371 5.90 -6.02 26.34
C ASP A 371 5.00 -5.26 27.32
N GLU A 372 5.48 -5.02 28.57
CA GLU A 372 4.73 -4.36 29.62
C GLU A 372 4.25 -2.95 29.24
N LYS A 373 4.94 -2.30 28.29
CA LYS A 373 4.58 -0.97 27.77
C LYS A 373 3.57 -1.02 26.62
N GLY A 374 3.22 -2.22 26.12
CA GLY A 374 2.31 -2.42 25.01
C GLY A 374 2.85 -1.99 23.63
N CYS A 375 4.15 -1.67 23.57
CA CYS A 375 4.79 -1.10 22.39
C CYS A 375 5.55 -2.14 21.55
N ASN A 376 6.17 -3.13 22.20
CA ASN A 376 7.00 -4.12 21.51
C ASN A 376 6.40 -5.52 21.58
N HIS A 377 6.52 -6.25 20.49
CA HIS A 377 6.17 -7.66 20.43
C HIS A 377 7.44 -8.50 20.56
N ILE A 378 7.37 -9.52 21.39
CA ILE A 378 8.48 -10.41 21.71
C ILE A 378 8.08 -11.84 21.34
N LEU A 379 8.90 -12.50 20.53
CA LEU A 379 8.77 -13.91 20.23
C LEU A 379 9.48 -14.74 21.31
N ASN A 380 8.71 -15.55 22.04
CA ASN A 380 9.26 -16.41 23.10
C ASN A 380 10.13 -17.53 22.51
N LYS A 381 11.15 -17.93 23.25
CA LYS A 381 12.00 -19.08 22.89
C LYS A 381 11.17 -20.37 22.87
N GLY A 382 11.58 -21.31 22.00
CA GLY A 382 10.94 -22.62 21.88
C GLY A 382 9.72 -22.66 20.95
N TYR A 383 9.44 -21.59 20.22
CA TYR A 383 8.45 -21.63 19.16
C TYR A 383 8.84 -22.61 18.06
N LYS A 384 7.84 -23.13 17.37
CA LYS A 384 8.02 -23.90 16.14
C LYS A 384 7.66 -23.01 14.95
N SER A 385 8.59 -22.88 14.00
CA SER A 385 8.28 -22.28 12.71
C SER A 385 7.30 -23.17 11.94
N LEU A 386 6.16 -22.62 11.58
CA LEU A 386 5.17 -23.27 10.73
C LEU A 386 5.38 -22.96 9.26
N CYS A 387 5.99 -21.81 8.96
CA CYS A 387 6.36 -21.36 7.63
C CYS A 387 7.38 -20.23 7.76
N LYS A 388 8.45 -20.27 6.99
CA LYS A 388 9.45 -19.19 6.94
C LYS A 388 8.96 -18.05 6.04
N ILE A 389 9.35 -16.84 6.41
CA ILE A 389 9.05 -15.62 5.66
C ILE A 389 10.39 -14.94 5.39
N GLU A 390 10.68 -14.62 4.15
CA GLU A 390 11.86 -13.83 3.80
C GLU A 390 11.66 -13.05 2.50
N GLY A 391 12.44 -12.01 2.31
CA GLY A 391 12.43 -11.19 1.10
C GLY A 391 13.07 -9.84 1.29
N GLU A 392 12.80 -8.99 0.33
CA GLU A 392 13.21 -7.59 0.28
C GLU A 392 11.95 -6.76 0.03
N TRP A 393 11.60 -5.86 0.95
CA TRP A 393 10.37 -5.08 0.83
C TRP A 393 10.35 -4.15 -0.40
N THR A 394 11.47 -4.01 -1.08
CA THR A 394 11.59 -3.28 -2.35
C THR A 394 11.32 -4.12 -3.57
N SER A 395 11.35 -5.44 -3.46
CA SER A 395 11.28 -6.32 -4.63
C SER A 395 10.36 -7.52 -4.48
N SER A 396 10.51 -8.34 -3.43
CA SER A 396 9.82 -9.63 -3.39
C SER A 396 9.60 -10.18 -1.98
N ILE A 397 8.64 -11.10 -1.86
CA ILE A 397 8.41 -11.91 -0.66
C ILE A 397 8.28 -13.39 -1.00
N ARG A 398 8.85 -14.24 -0.16
CA ARG A 398 8.82 -15.69 -0.26
C ARG A 398 8.35 -16.33 1.05
N PHE A 399 7.64 -17.46 0.90
CA PHE A 399 7.22 -18.33 1.99
C PHE A 399 7.74 -19.74 1.72
N ASP A 400 8.63 -20.26 2.57
CA ASP A 400 9.31 -21.57 2.37
C ASP A 400 9.86 -21.72 0.94
N ASP A 401 10.61 -20.73 0.44
CA ASP A 401 11.19 -20.65 -0.91
C ASP A 401 10.17 -20.45 -2.07
N ILE A 402 8.86 -20.38 -1.80
CA ILE A 402 7.84 -20.09 -2.80
C ILE A 402 7.59 -18.58 -2.85
N GLU A 403 7.77 -18.00 -4.02
CA GLU A 403 7.53 -16.56 -4.26
C GLU A 403 6.03 -16.25 -4.36
N TYR A 404 5.57 -15.27 -3.57
CA TYR A 404 4.18 -14.78 -3.54
C TYR A 404 4.02 -13.41 -4.18
N TRP A 405 5.06 -12.63 -4.20
CA TRP A 405 5.09 -11.32 -4.81
C TRP A 405 6.48 -11.01 -5.34
N ASP A 406 6.52 -10.52 -6.59
CA ASP A 406 7.65 -9.83 -7.20
C ASP A 406 7.09 -8.51 -7.75
N ILE A 407 7.77 -7.40 -7.47
CA ILE A 407 7.30 -6.06 -7.87
C ILE A 407 7.12 -5.92 -9.38
N ASP A 408 7.95 -6.61 -10.15
CA ASP A 408 7.89 -6.57 -11.62
C ASP A 408 6.66 -7.28 -12.19
N ASP A 409 5.98 -8.10 -11.40
CA ASP A 409 4.77 -8.81 -11.82
C ASP A 409 3.49 -7.96 -11.72
N TYR A 410 3.53 -6.78 -11.07
CA TYR A 410 2.34 -5.97 -10.77
C TYR A 410 2.52 -4.51 -11.19
N GLU A 411 1.45 -3.92 -11.70
CA GLU A 411 1.35 -2.50 -11.95
C GLU A 411 0.47 -1.83 -10.89
N LEU A 412 0.77 -0.58 -10.54
CA LEU A 412 -0.04 0.18 -9.61
C LEU A 412 -1.40 0.49 -10.25
N ILE A 413 -2.48 0.04 -9.59
CA ILE A 413 -3.85 0.30 -10.06
C ILE A 413 -4.13 1.80 -9.93
N GLN A 414 -4.75 2.39 -10.96
CA GLN A 414 -5.12 3.79 -10.95
C GLN A 414 -6.13 4.08 -9.83
N MET A 415 -5.95 5.20 -9.15
CA MET A 415 -6.85 5.70 -8.13
C MET A 415 -7.77 6.77 -8.71
N TYR A 416 -9.06 6.70 -8.37
CA TYR A 416 -10.10 7.64 -8.81
C TYR A 416 -10.88 8.17 -7.61
N HIS A 417 -11.44 9.35 -7.70
CA HIS A 417 -12.47 9.79 -6.75
C HIS A 417 -13.68 8.86 -6.80
N TYR A 418 -14.30 8.63 -5.66
CA TYR A 418 -15.48 7.78 -5.55
C TYR A 418 -16.69 8.57 -5.01
N GLY A 419 -17.81 8.49 -5.73
CA GLY A 419 -19.03 9.16 -5.33
C GLY A 419 -19.00 10.69 -5.50
N TYR A 420 -19.89 11.37 -4.81
CA TYR A 420 -19.91 12.83 -4.76
C TYR A 420 -18.82 13.33 -3.80
N LEU A 421 -18.06 14.33 -4.23
CA LEU A 421 -17.11 15.00 -3.36
C LEU A 421 -17.85 15.70 -2.22
N LEU A 422 -17.53 15.31 -0.99
CA LEU A 422 -18.01 16.01 0.19
C LEU A 422 -17.36 17.40 0.29
N PRO A 423 -18.02 18.42 0.86
CA PRO A 423 -17.36 19.72 1.09
C PRO A 423 -16.09 19.63 1.94
N SER A 424 -15.96 18.57 2.73
CA SER A 424 -14.78 18.24 3.55
C SER A 424 -13.70 17.45 2.81
N ASP A 425 -13.90 17.12 1.51
CA ASP A 425 -12.92 16.34 0.75
C ASP A 425 -11.61 17.11 0.59
N SER A 426 -10.52 16.45 0.91
CA SER A 426 -9.18 17.04 0.94
C SER A 426 -8.71 17.58 -0.42
N SER A 427 -9.25 17.08 -1.53
CA SER A 427 -8.94 17.57 -2.87
C SER A 427 -9.56 18.94 -3.17
N LEU A 428 -10.56 19.36 -2.39
CA LEU A 428 -11.21 20.67 -2.51
C LEU A 428 -10.50 21.77 -1.71
N ARG A 429 -9.42 21.47 -1.00
CA ARG A 429 -8.66 22.44 -0.24
C ARG A 429 -8.07 23.51 -1.14
N LEU A 430 -8.36 24.79 -0.85
CA LEU A 430 -7.90 25.90 -1.67
C LEU A 430 -6.39 26.10 -1.61
N ASP A 431 -5.75 25.81 -0.47
CA ASP A 431 -4.30 25.85 -0.33
C ASP A 431 -3.62 24.81 -1.25
N LEU A 432 -4.13 23.57 -1.30
CA LEU A 432 -3.62 22.55 -2.21
C LEU A 432 -3.86 22.92 -3.69
N ILE A 433 -5.08 23.36 -4.03
CA ILE A 433 -5.45 23.72 -5.41
C ILE A 433 -4.54 24.85 -5.94
N ASN A 434 -4.30 25.87 -5.14
CA ASN A 434 -3.40 26.96 -5.53
C ASN A 434 -1.93 26.51 -5.62
N PHE A 435 -1.50 25.62 -4.72
CA PHE A 435 -0.15 25.04 -4.77
C PHE A 435 0.07 24.21 -6.03
N ILE A 436 -0.93 23.45 -6.43
CA ILE A 436 -0.90 22.67 -7.70
C ILE A 436 -0.76 23.58 -8.91
N LYS A 437 -1.39 24.76 -8.87
CA LYS A 437 -1.32 25.78 -9.93
C LYS A 437 -0.05 26.64 -9.86
N ASP A 438 0.90 26.27 -8.99
CA ASP A 438 2.16 27.01 -8.71
C ASP A 438 1.95 28.43 -8.16
N ASP A 439 0.75 28.78 -7.68
CA ASP A 439 0.45 30.04 -6.99
C ASP A 439 0.76 29.90 -5.49
N GLN A 440 2.04 29.94 -5.15
CA GLN A 440 2.51 29.72 -3.78
C GLN A 440 2.05 30.81 -2.80
N GLU A 441 1.87 32.04 -3.24
CA GLU A 441 1.41 33.16 -2.41
C GLU A 441 -0.04 32.94 -1.96
N LYS A 442 -0.96 32.70 -2.89
CA LYS A 442 -2.34 32.38 -2.54
C LYS A 442 -2.46 31.08 -1.75
N SER A 443 -1.65 30.07 -2.09
CA SER A 443 -1.62 28.82 -1.35
C SER A 443 -1.25 29.03 0.11
N GLN A 444 -0.23 29.87 0.38
CA GLN A 444 0.17 30.19 1.76
C GLN A 444 -0.94 30.93 2.52
N ILE A 445 -1.60 31.92 1.88
CA ILE A 445 -2.72 32.66 2.48
C ILE A 445 -3.88 31.72 2.84
N GLU A 446 -4.28 30.87 1.90
CA GLU A 446 -5.40 29.92 2.14
C GLU A 446 -5.05 28.89 3.23
N LYS A 447 -3.80 28.42 3.27
CA LYS A 447 -3.30 27.54 4.34
C LYS A 447 -3.42 28.20 5.71
N GLU A 448 -2.99 29.45 5.86
CA GLU A 448 -3.07 30.18 7.11
C GLU A 448 -4.52 30.39 7.59
N LYS A 449 -5.46 30.63 6.65
CA LYS A 449 -6.89 30.69 6.97
C LYS A 449 -7.43 29.34 7.48
N ILE A 450 -7.10 28.23 6.77
CA ILE A 450 -7.52 26.90 7.17
C ILE A 450 -6.98 26.54 8.56
N GLU A 451 -5.71 26.87 8.84
CA GLU A 451 -5.08 26.61 10.15
C GLU A 451 -5.72 27.47 11.27
N ALA A 452 -6.02 28.74 11.02
CA ALA A 452 -6.68 29.62 11.97
C ALA A 452 -8.12 29.15 12.28
N ASP A 453 -8.87 28.72 11.27
CA ASP A 453 -10.21 28.19 11.47
C ASP A 453 -10.17 26.87 12.27
N ALA A 454 -9.22 25.98 11.96
CA ALA A 454 -9.02 24.74 12.69
C ALA A 454 -8.66 25.01 14.17
N GLU A 455 -7.81 25.98 14.45
CA GLU A 455 -7.44 26.35 15.82
C GLU A 455 -8.64 26.94 16.60
N ARG A 456 -9.45 27.77 15.93
CA ARG A 456 -10.70 28.28 16.50
C ARG A 456 -11.65 27.16 16.89
N ASP A 457 -11.85 26.19 16.03
CA ASP A 457 -12.74 25.05 16.26
C ASP A 457 -12.23 24.15 17.40
N ILE A 458 -10.92 23.93 17.51
CA ILE A 458 -10.29 23.24 18.64
C ILE A 458 -10.60 23.96 19.95
N ASN A 459 -10.44 25.28 19.99
CA ASN A 459 -10.69 26.09 21.17
C ASN A 459 -12.16 26.08 21.60
N LEU A 460 -13.08 26.08 20.64
CA LEU A 460 -14.53 25.94 20.90
C LEU A 460 -14.86 24.57 21.49
N ARG A 461 -14.31 23.49 20.95
CA ARG A 461 -14.51 22.13 21.48
C ARG A 461 -13.98 22.00 22.91
N LYS A 462 -12.80 22.53 23.21
CA LYS A 462 -12.22 22.52 24.57
C LYS A 462 -13.09 23.29 25.58
N LYS A 463 -13.69 24.42 25.18
CA LYS A 463 -14.60 25.19 26.04
C LYS A 463 -15.90 24.45 26.33
N ASN A 464 -16.39 23.66 25.40
CA ASN A 464 -17.65 22.92 25.56
C ASN A 464 -17.46 21.53 26.24
N SER A 465 -16.23 21.11 26.46
CA SER A 465 -15.90 19.85 27.14
C SER A 465 -15.63 20.01 28.64
N ASN A 466 -15.59 21.26 29.13
CA ASN A 466 -15.52 21.66 30.55
C ASN A 466 -16.91 22.13 31.00
#